data_f7ed7891b978b4bf258d617089cdee91
#
_entry.id   f7ed7891b978b4bf258d617089cdee91
#
_cell.length_a   1.000
_cell.length_b   1.000
_cell.length_c   1.000
_cell.angle_alpha   90.00
_cell.angle_beta   90.00
_cell.angle_gamma   90.00
#
_symmetry.space_group_name_H-M   'P 1'
#
loop_
_entity.id
_entity.type
_entity.pdbx_description
1 polymer ?
#
loop_
_entity_poly.entity_id
_entity_poly.type
_entity_poly.pdbx_seq_one_letter_code
_entity_poly.pdbx_strand_id
1 'polypeptide(L)'
;MTHIPFVTTGAYPVRAGNRVHPLIDGEPAFRRVCDAVDQAQARVWVAVTFLWANFQMPDGRGSFFDVLARARQRGLDVRVLFWRPDDATAHLRTNAFWGSPAHVALLEQQASEISIRWDRAHPGFCQHQKLWLMDVGLATACAFVGGINLNPHSVVAPGHRGAEHNHDMYLEISGSAVTDVHHNFVQRWNEASERDEADGRWGPDADRDLAFPDRVAAACGSTVAQVQRTIHPGRYANTYPTPGGAPF
;
A
#
# COMPACT_ATOMS: atom_id res chain seq x y z
N MET A 1 -14.31 -5.95 23.48
CA MET A 1 -13.58 -5.71 22.22
C MET A 1 -12.13 -5.51 22.58
N THR A 2 -11.28 -6.43 22.16
CA THR A 2 -9.83 -6.33 22.38
C THR A 2 -9.31 -5.26 21.41
N HIS A 3 -9.12 -4.06 21.91
CA HIS A 3 -8.42 -3.03 21.14
C HIS A 3 -6.99 -3.49 20.89
N ILE A 4 -6.55 -3.46 19.65
CA ILE A 4 -5.12 -3.56 19.35
C ILE A 4 -4.46 -2.35 19.99
N PRO A 5 -3.57 -2.54 20.96
CA PRO A 5 -3.07 -1.44 21.74
C PRO A 5 -2.19 -0.53 20.88
N PHE A 6 -2.61 0.71 20.73
CA PHE A 6 -1.72 1.80 20.34
C PHE A 6 -0.92 2.24 21.56
N VAL A 7 0.31 2.62 21.32
CA VAL A 7 1.04 3.37 22.33
C VAL A 7 0.41 4.77 22.42
N THR A 8 0.20 5.26 23.60
CA THR A 8 -0.40 6.59 23.89
C THR A 8 0.34 7.76 23.22
N THR A 9 1.58 7.56 22.78
CA THR A 9 2.41 8.51 22.04
C THR A 9 2.13 8.53 20.54
N GLY A 10 1.21 7.68 20.06
CA GLY A 10 0.82 7.67 18.67
C GLY A 10 1.66 6.83 17.72
N ALA A 11 2.67 6.15 18.20
CA ALA A 11 3.39 5.11 17.47
C ALA A 11 2.67 3.77 17.62
N TYR A 12 2.90 2.85 16.68
CA TYR A 12 2.53 1.46 16.93
C TYR A 12 3.47 0.84 17.96
N PRO A 13 3.03 -0.20 18.69
CA PRO A 13 3.88 -0.85 19.67
C PRO A 13 5.05 -1.58 19.03
N VAL A 14 6.11 -1.76 19.78
CA VAL A 14 7.19 -2.68 19.43
C VAL A 14 6.65 -4.11 19.49
N ARG A 15 6.83 -4.86 18.40
CA ARG A 15 6.33 -6.22 18.28
C ARG A 15 7.47 -7.21 18.08
N ALA A 16 7.53 -8.24 18.92
CA ALA A 16 8.38 -9.39 18.74
C ALA A 16 7.70 -10.46 17.87
N GLY A 17 8.46 -11.44 17.41
CA GLY A 17 7.94 -12.58 16.68
C GLY A 17 7.74 -12.35 15.19
N ASN A 18 8.57 -11.53 14.58
CA ASN A 18 8.51 -11.27 13.16
C ASN A 18 9.62 -12.00 12.40
N ARG A 19 9.37 -12.26 11.13
CA ARG A 19 10.36 -12.49 10.09
C ARG A 19 10.41 -11.25 9.22
N VAL A 20 11.60 -10.70 9.03
CA VAL A 20 11.82 -9.51 8.20
C VAL A 20 12.91 -9.85 7.18
N HIS A 21 12.61 -9.63 5.91
CA HIS A 21 13.51 -9.87 4.79
C HIS A 21 13.69 -8.60 3.98
N PRO A 22 14.90 -8.00 3.94
CA PRO A 22 15.20 -6.88 3.06
C PRO A 22 15.22 -7.31 1.60
N LEU A 23 14.56 -6.56 0.76
CA LEU A 23 14.53 -6.72 -0.69
C LEU A 23 15.16 -5.46 -1.30
N ILE A 24 16.42 -5.57 -1.64
CA ILE A 24 17.21 -4.45 -2.16
C ILE A 24 17.00 -4.34 -3.65
N ASP A 25 16.68 -3.12 -4.11
CA ASP A 25 16.35 -2.77 -5.49
C ASP A 25 15.02 -3.32 -6.00
N GLY A 26 14.49 -2.66 -7.02
CA GLY A 26 13.12 -2.92 -7.43
C GLY A 26 12.91 -4.22 -8.18
N GLU A 27 13.90 -4.70 -8.96
CA GLU A 27 13.70 -5.94 -9.70
C GLU A 27 13.46 -7.15 -8.77
N PRO A 28 14.34 -7.46 -7.79
CA PRO A 28 14.07 -8.56 -6.87
C PRO A 28 12.85 -8.27 -5.96
N ALA A 29 12.63 -7.01 -5.57
CA ALA A 29 11.49 -6.66 -4.76
C ALA A 29 10.16 -6.89 -5.48
N PHE A 30 10.01 -6.42 -6.72
CA PHE A 30 8.79 -6.62 -7.49
C PHE A 30 8.58 -8.06 -7.93
N ARG A 31 9.67 -8.80 -8.22
CA ARG A 31 9.58 -10.25 -8.45
C ARG A 31 8.97 -10.96 -7.24
N ARG A 32 9.49 -10.66 -6.05
CA ARG A 32 8.98 -11.26 -4.82
C ARG A 32 7.55 -10.82 -4.48
N VAL A 33 7.19 -9.55 -4.74
CA VAL A 33 5.81 -9.05 -4.60
C VAL A 33 4.87 -9.82 -5.53
N CYS A 34 5.23 -9.99 -6.80
CA CYS A 34 4.43 -10.77 -7.74
C CYS A 34 4.23 -12.21 -7.29
N ASP A 35 5.30 -12.86 -6.79
CA ASP A 35 5.21 -14.22 -6.26
C ASP A 35 4.26 -14.30 -5.04
N ALA A 36 4.30 -13.29 -4.17
CA ALA A 36 3.39 -13.21 -3.03
C ALA A 36 1.94 -12.98 -3.46
N VAL A 37 1.71 -12.14 -4.47
CA VAL A 37 0.37 -11.96 -5.05
C VAL A 37 -0.14 -13.26 -5.66
N ASP A 38 0.70 -13.99 -6.40
CA ASP A 38 0.31 -15.27 -7.01
C ASP A 38 0.00 -16.35 -5.96
N GLN A 39 0.63 -16.30 -4.79
CA GLN A 39 0.40 -17.21 -3.67
C GLN A 39 -0.74 -16.79 -2.74
N ALA A 40 -1.19 -15.55 -2.83
CA ALA A 40 -2.26 -15.03 -1.98
C ALA A 40 -3.56 -15.83 -2.14
N GLN A 41 -4.27 -16.03 -1.03
CA GLN A 41 -5.45 -16.89 -0.93
C GLN A 41 -6.76 -16.12 -0.75
N ALA A 42 -6.71 -14.89 -0.21
CA ALA A 42 -7.90 -14.14 0.13
C ALA A 42 -7.83 -12.66 -0.25
N ARG A 43 -6.70 -11.99 -0.03
CA ARG A 43 -6.63 -10.52 -0.10
C ARG A 43 -5.31 -10.04 -0.69
N VAL A 44 -5.39 -8.98 -1.52
CA VAL A 44 -4.26 -8.19 -1.99
C VAL A 44 -4.65 -6.72 -1.87
N TRP A 45 -4.10 -6.02 -0.89
CA TRP A 45 -4.35 -4.59 -0.67
C TRP A 45 -3.07 -3.79 -0.85
N VAL A 46 -3.16 -2.67 -1.56
CA VAL A 46 -1.98 -1.90 -1.97
C VAL A 46 -2.20 -0.41 -1.72
N ALA A 47 -1.21 0.26 -1.15
CA ALA A 47 -1.15 1.72 -1.16
C ALA A 47 -0.03 2.18 -2.08
N VAL A 48 -0.36 3.11 -2.98
CA VAL A 48 0.52 3.58 -4.04
C VAL A 48 0.56 5.10 -4.04
N THR A 49 1.77 5.64 -4.09
CA THR A 49 1.97 7.08 -4.31
C THR A 49 2.12 7.39 -5.78
N PHE A 50 3.16 6.86 -6.40
CA PHE A 50 3.50 7.09 -7.80
C PHE A 50 3.38 5.79 -8.60
N LEU A 51 2.60 5.85 -9.66
CA LEU A 51 2.47 4.82 -10.68
C LEU A 51 2.56 5.49 -12.05
N TRP A 52 3.61 5.17 -12.79
CA TRP A 52 3.77 5.66 -14.16
C TRP A 52 3.06 4.73 -15.14
N ALA A 53 2.46 5.31 -16.18
CA ALA A 53 1.66 4.56 -17.14
C ALA A 53 2.44 3.46 -17.89
N ASN A 54 3.75 3.62 -18.04
CA ASN A 54 4.62 2.66 -18.73
C ASN A 54 5.35 1.69 -17.78
N PHE A 55 4.99 1.67 -16.50
CA PHE A 55 5.58 0.74 -15.55
C PHE A 55 5.17 -0.70 -15.86
N GLN A 56 6.16 -1.58 -15.87
CA GLN A 56 5.98 -3.02 -16.03
C GLN A 56 6.65 -3.78 -14.90
N MET A 57 5.98 -4.81 -14.41
CA MET A 57 6.55 -5.76 -13.47
C MET A 57 7.64 -6.61 -14.16
N PRO A 58 8.67 -7.06 -13.43
CA PRO A 58 9.71 -7.90 -14.02
C PRO A 58 9.18 -9.24 -14.55
N ASP A 59 10.01 -9.95 -15.28
CA ASP A 59 9.76 -11.29 -15.81
C ASP A 59 8.53 -11.39 -16.72
N GLY A 60 8.19 -10.31 -17.43
CA GLY A 60 7.04 -10.29 -18.35
C GLY A 60 5.69 -10.44 -17.67
N ARG A 61 5.59 -10.14 -16.37
CA ARG A 61 4.36 -10.27 -15.60
C ARG A 61 3.29 -9.22 -15.94
N GLY A 62 3.61 -8.29 -16.83
CA GLY A 62 2.71 -7.24 -17.28
C GLY A 62 2.72 -6.00 -16.38
N SER A 63 1.72 -5.15 -16.55
CA SER A 63 1.54 -3.94 -15.76
C SER A 63 1.15 -4.23 -14.31
N PHE A 64 1.14 -3.18 -13.49
CA PHE A 64 0.58 -3.23 -12.15
C PHE A 64 -0.86 -3.78 -12.14
N PHE A 65 -1.71 -3.32 -13.07
CA PHE A 65 -3.10 -3.74 -13.14
C PHE A 65 -3.25 -5.17 -13.64
N ASP A 66 -2.39 -5.64 -14.54
CA ASP A 66 -2.41 -7.05 -14.99
C ASP A 66 -2.16 -8.02 -13.83
N VAL A 67 -1.23 -7.69 -12.94
CA VAL A 67 -0.95 -8.52 -11.75
C VAL A 67 -2.17 -8.54 -10.81
N LEU A 68 -2.77 -7.39 -10.55
CA LEU A 68 -3.94 -7.30 -9.67
C LEU A 68 -5.20 -7.92 -10.29
N ALA A 69 -5.41 -7.77 -11.60
CA ALA A 69 -6.54 -8.38 -12.30
C ALA A 69 -6.49 -9.92 -12.21
N ARG A 70 -5.29 -10.52 -12.37
CA ARG A 70 -5.13 -11.97 -12.16
C ARG A 70 -5.47 -12.41 -10.74
N ALA A 71 -5.10 -11.61 -9.73
CA ALA A 71 -5.51 -11.89 -8.34
C ALA A 71 -7.03 -11.81 -8.20
N ARG A 72 -7.66 -10.79 -8.80
CA ARG A 72 -9.12 -10.65 -8.77
C ARG A 72 -9.84 -11.79 -9.48
N GLN A 73 -9.34 -12.25 -10.63
CA GLN A 73 -9.88 -13.41 -11.37
C GLN A 73 -9.89 -14.69 -10.54
N ARG A 74 -8.97 -14.83 -9.57
CA ARG A 74 -8.97 -15.93 -8.59
C ARG A 74 -9.97 -15.71 -7.43
N GLY A 75 -10.75 -14.63 -7.44
CA GLY A 75 -11.74 -14.31 -6.41
C GLY A 75 -11.20 -13.58 -5.18
N LEU A 76 -9.97 -13.07 -5.21
CA LEU A 76 -9.39 -12.35 -4.08
C LEU A 76 -10.04 -10.97 -3.92
N ASP A 77 -10.11 -10.47 -2.68
CA ASP A 77 -10.42 -9.07 -2.39
C ASP A 77 -9.20 -8.19 -2.73
N VAL A 78 -9.30 -7.46 -3.84
CA VAL A 78 -8.22 -6.60 -4.34
C VAL A 78 -8.60 -5.14 -4.15
N ARG A 79 -7.79 -4.40 -3.39
CA ARG A 79 -8.01 -2.98 -3.11
C ARG A 79 -6.76 -2.17 -3.32
N VAL A 80 -6.92 -0.98 -3.89
CA VAL A 80 -5.81 -0.05 -4.09
C VAL A 80 -6.18 1.33 -3.57
N LEU A 81 -5.30 1.90 -2.77
CA LEU A 81 -5.37 3.29 -2.33
C LEU A 81 -4.32 4.09 -3.08
N PHE A 82 -4.76 5.01 -3.94
CA PHE A 82 -3.89 5.92 -4.67
C PHE A 82 -3.83 7.30 -4.03
N TRP A 83 -2.68 7.94 -4.14
CA TRP A 83 -2.57 9.36 -3.89
C TRP A 83 -3.11 10.16 -5.07
N ARG A 84 -3.91 11.22 -4.78
CA ARG A 84 -4.37 12.18 -5.78
C ARG A 84 -3.75 13.55 -5.50
N PRO A 85 -2.90 14.07 -6.38
CA PRO A 85 -2.37 15.43 -6.27
C PRO A 85 -3.48 16.49 -6.27
N ASP A 86 -3.37 17.47 -5.39
CA ASP A 86 -4.17 18.69 -5.39
C ASP A 86 -3.57 19.76 -6.33
N ASP A 87 -4.08 20.98 -6.29
CA ASP A 87 -3.58 22.05 -7.15
C ASP A 87 -2.16 22.49 -6.79
N ALA A 88 -1.79 22.46 -5.51
CA ALA A 88 -0.44 22.79 -5.05
C ALA A 88 0.59 21.74 -5.51
N THR A 89 0.16 20.50 -5.70
CA THR A 89 0.98 19.36 -6.11
C THR A 89 0.71 18.93 -7.56
N ALA A 90 -0.03 19.73 -8.33
CA ALA A 90 -0.47 19.38 -9.69
C ALA A 90 0.68 19.01 -10.66
N HIS A 91 1.89 19.55 -10.45
CA HIS A 91 3.08 19.24 -11.22
C HIS A 91 3.51 17.75 -11.10
N LEU A 92 3.03 17.04 -10.10
CA LEU A 92 3.32 15.61 -9.88
C LEU A 92 2.29 14.68 -10.54
N ARG A 93 1.25 15.23 -11.22
CA ARG A 93 0.19 14.43 -11.87
C ARG A 93 0.72 13.45 -12.93
N THR A 94 1.81 13.79 -13.60
CA THR A 94 2.44 12.90 -14.59
C THR A 94 3.00 11.61 -13.98
N ASN A 95 3.30 11.64 -12.69
CA ASN A 95 3.91 10.53 -11.96
C ASN A 95 2.88 9.75 -11.11
N ALA A 96 1.62 10.16 -11.10
CA ALA A 96 0.59 9.61 -10.23
C ALA A 96 -0.60 9.07 -11.04
N PHE A 97 -1.16 7.96 -10.58
CA PHE A 97 -2.44 7.44 -11.08
C PHE A 97 -3.59 8.12 -10.33
N TRP A 98 -3.99 9.30 -10.81
CA TRP A 98 -4.86 10.20 -10.06
C TRP A 98 -6.33 10.24 -10.50
N GLY A 99 -6.76 9.34 -11.36
CA GLY A 99 -8.15 9.29 -11.81
C GLY A 99 -8.46 10.25 -12.99
N SER A 100 -7.49 10.51 -13.86
CA SER A 100 -7.75 11.22 -15.12
C SER A 100 -8.72 10.43 -16.01
N PRO A 101 -9.36 11.06 -17.02
CA PRO A 101 -10.20 10.31 -17.95
C PRO A 101 -9.50 9.10 -18.60
N ALA A 102 -8.21 9.23 -18.91
CA ALA A 102 -7.42 8.12 -19.45
C ALA A 102 -7.21 7.00 -18.39
N HIS A 103 -7.04 7.37 -17.12
CA HIS A 103 -6.95 6.38 -16.03
C HIS A 103 -8.26 5.64 -15.83
N VAL A 104 -9.40 6.34 -15.89
CA VAL A 104 -10.73 5.73 -15.78
C VAL A 104 -10.97 4.77 -16.95
N ALA A 105 -10.68 5.17 -18.18
CA ALA A 105 -10.79 4.30 -19.34
C ALA A 105 -9.92 3.03 -19.24
N LEU A 106 -8.71 3.15 -18.67
CA LEU A 106 -7.84 2.01 -18.42
C LEU A 106 -8.45 1.07 -17.38
N LEU A 107 -9.02 1.60 -16.31
CA LEU A 107 -9.70 0.79 -15.30
C LEU A 107 -10.91 0.04 -15.88
N GLU A 108 -11.70 0.68 -16.72
CA GLU A 108 -12.82 0.05 -17.42
C GLU A 108 -12.38 -1.14 -18.28
N GLN A 109 -11.25 -1.00 -18.95
CA GLN A 109 -10.73 -2.04 -19.84
C GLN A 109 -10.04 -3.20 -19.14
N GLN A 110 -9.27 -2.92 -18.06
CA GLN A 110 -8.34 -3.89 -17.50
C GLN A 110 -8.59 -4.23 -16.02
N ALA A 111 -9.31 -3.39 -15.30
CA ALA A 111 -9.37 -3.46 -13.84
C ALA A 111 -10.73 -3.09 -13.24
N SER A 112 -11.82 -3.31 -13.99
CA SER A 112 -13.18 -2.94 -13.56
C SER A 112 -13.63 -3.58 -12.24
N GLU A 113 -13.07 -4.73 -11.89
CA GLU A 113 -13.37 -5.49 -10.68
C GLU A 113 -12.50 -5.13 -9.47
N ILE A 114 -11.51 -4.25 -9.62
CA ILE A 114 -10.62 -3.81 -8.54
C ILE A 114 -11.27 -2.64 -7.82
N SER A 115 -11.29 -2.68 -6.48
CA SER A 115 -11.81 -1.57 -5.67
C SER A 115 -10.71 -0.55 -5.40
N ILE A 116 -10.98 0.71 -5.73
CA ILE A 116 -10.00 1.80 -5.63
C ILE A 116 -10.60 2.97 -4.86
N ARG A 117 -9.79 3.58 -4.00
CA ARG A 117 -10.02 4.91 -3.41
C ARG A 117 -8.84 5.83 -3.71
N TRP A 118 -9.15 7.11 -3.90
CA TRP A 118 -8.14 8.16 -3.98
C TRP A 118 -8.09 8.97 -2.69
N ASP A 119 -6.88 9.35 -2.31
CA ASP A 119 -6.59 10.15 -1.13
C ASP A 119 -5.69 11.33 -1.48
N ARG A 120 -6.17 12.56 -1.31
CA ARG A 120 -5.36 13.78 -1.45
C ARG A 120 -4.39 13.97 -0.29
N ALA A 121 -4.57 13.23 0.79
CA ALA A 121 -3.91 13.52 2.05
C ALA A 121 -4.27 14.94 2.56
N HIS A 122 -3.33 15.66 3.13
CA HIS A 122 -3.52 17.06 3.52
C HIS A 122 -3.15 17.98 2.36
N PRO A 123 -3.84 19.12 2.13
CA PRO A 123 -3.52 20.06 1.05
C PRO A 123 -2.04 20.44 1.01
N GLY A 124 -1.41 20.35 -0.17
CA GLY A 124 0.01 20.60 -0.38
C GLY A 124 0.95 19.47 0.03
N PHE A 125 0.42 18.36 0.53
CA PHE A 125 1.21 17.19 0.95
C PHE A 125 0.90 15.96 0.10
N CYS A 126 1.76 14.95 0.24
CA CYS A 126 1.64 13.70 -0.46
C CYS A 126 1.40 12.55 0.52
N GLN A 127 0.45 11.70 0.22
CA GLN A 127 0.40 10.37 0.84
C GLN A 127 1.54 9.55 0.25
N HIS A 128 2.69 9.51 0.94
CA HIS A 128 3.91 8.96 0.38
C HIS A 128 4.19 7.50 0.78
N GLN A 129 3.19 6.77 1.27
CA GLN A 129 3.35 5.37 1.64
C GLN A 129 3.27 4.44 0.43
N LYS A 130 4.17 3.48 0.40
CA LYS A 130 4.16 2.37 -0.56
C LYS A 130 4.14 1.08 0.24
N LEU A 131 3.05 0.35 0.14
CA LEU A 131 2.92 -0.91 0.83
C LEU A 131 2.06 -1.90 0.03
N TRP A 132 2.33 -3.17 0.24
CA TRP A 132 1.51 -4.28 -0.22
C TRP A 132 1.17 -5.15 0.97
N LEU A 133 -0.06 -5.62 1.01
CA LEU A 133 -0.59 -6.50 2.05
C LEU A 133 -1.24 -7.70 1.40
N MET A 134 -0.80 -8.88 1.76
CA MET A 134 -1.41 -10.15 1.35
C MET A 134 -2.03 -10.84 2.55
N ASP A 135 -3.20 -11.39 2.34
CA ASP A 135 -3.87 -12.33 3.23
C ASP A 135 -4.03 -11.88 4.69
N VAL A 136 -4.17 -10.57 4.91
CA VAL A 136 -4.38 -10.04 6.27
C VAL A 136 -5.54 -10.75 6.95
N GLY A 137 -5.32 -11.15 8.21
CA GLY A 137 -6.26 -11.97 8.97
C GLY A 137 -6.07 -13.48 8.82
N LEU A 138 -5.19 -13.96 7.93
CA LEU A 138 -4.81 -15.36 7.78
C LEU A 138 -3.40 -15.63 8.34
N ALA A 139 -3.06 -16.89 8.50
CA ALA A 139 -1.72 -17.31 8.94
C ALA A 139 -0.63 -17.01 7.88
N THR A 140 -1.03 -16.89 6.62
CA THR A 140 -0.17 -16.55 5.47
C THR A 140 0.07 -15.05 5.31
N ALA A 141 -0.47 -14.23 6.22
CA ALA A 141 -0.38 -12.77 6.11
C ALA A 141 1.06 -12.27 6.00
N CYS A 142 1.32 -11.45 5.00
CA CYS A 142 2.58 -10.73 4.84
C CYS A 142 2.37 -9.30 4.35
N ALA A 143 3.37 -8.46 4.59
CA ALA A 143 3.40 -7.08 4.16
C ALA A 143 4.73 -6.76 3.48
N PHE A 144 4.70 -5.89 2.48
CA PHE A 144 5.89 -5.25 1.92
C PHE A 144 5.77 -3.75 2.19
N VAL A 145 6.79 -3.18 2.80
CA VAL A 145 6.82 -1.75 3.17
C VAL A 145 8.16 -1.17 2.76
N GLY A 146 8.15 -0.04 2.09
CA GLY A 146 9.40 0.61 1.68
C GLY A 146 9.22 1.83 0.81
N GLY A 147 10.29 2.23 0.14
CA GLY A 147 10.33 3.45 -0.67
C GLY A 147 10.05 3.25 -2.16
N ILE A 148 10.12 2.03 -2.69
CA ILE A 148 10.13 1.77 -4.13
C ILE A 148 8.83 2.22 -4.80
N ASN A 149 8.93 3.17 -5.73
CA ASN A 149 7.82 3.63 -6.56
C ASN A 149 7.61 2.71 -7.77
N LEU A 150 6.38 2.71 -8.30
CA LEU A 150 6.01 1.94 -9.49
C LEU A 150 6.35 2.75 -10.76
N ASN A 151 7.64 2.78 -11.11
CA ASN A 151 8.14 3.42 -12.31
C ASN A 151 9.30 2.63 -12.92
N PRO A 152 9.60 2.81 -14.22
CA PRO A 152 10.67 2.04 -14.89
C PRO A 152 12.06 2.22 -14.27
N HIS A 153 12.36 3.40 -13.70
CA HIS A 153 13.65 3.68 -13.08
C HIS A 153 13.85 2.94 -11.76
N SER A 154 12.77 2.43 -11.16
CA SER A 154 12.82 1.62 -9.94
C SER A 154 13.05 0.13 -10.23
N VAL A 155 12.87 -0.35 -11.47
CA VAL A 155 13.12 -1.75 -11.84
C VAL A 155 14.61 -1.94 -12.09
N VAL A 156 15.37 -2.00 -11.01
CA VAL A 156 16.83 -2.06 -11.01
C VAL A 156 17.27 -3.43 -10.54
N ALA A 157 18.16 -4.03 -11.32
CA ALA A 157 18.83 -5.28 -10.93
C ALA A 157 19.96 -5.00 -9.92
N PRO A 158 20.27 -5.95 -9.04
CA PRO A 158 21.43 -5.84 -8.15
C PRO A 158 22.70 -5.53 -8.91
N GLY A 159 23.50 -4.59 -8.39
CA GLY A 159 24.74 -4.15 -9.01
C GLY A 159 24.66 -2.85 -9.81
N HIS A 160 23.45 -2.27 -9.96
CA HIS A 160 23.22 -0.91 -10.49
C HIS A 160 23.99 -0.58 -11.78
N ARG A 161 23.88 -1.43 -12.77
CA ARG A 161 24.47 -1.16 -14.08
C ARG A 161 23.56 -0.27 -14.90
N GLY A 162 23.97 0.97 -15.09
CA GLY A 162 23.23 1.98 -15.85
C GLY A 162 23.20 3.34 -15.14
N ALA A 163 22.85 4.40 -15.88
CA ALA A 163 22.61 5.72 -15.34
C ALA A 163 21.13 5.89 -14.97
N GLU A 164 20.85 6.77 -14.00
CA GLU A 164 19.47 7.21 -13.66
C GLU A 164 18.55 6.14 -13.06
N HIS A 165 19.11 5.16 -12.36
CA HIS A 165 18.33 4.17 -11.63
C HIS A 165 18.20 4.52 -10.16
N ASN A 166 17.01 4.25 -9.60
CA ASN A 166 16.73 4.48 -8.18
C ASN A 166 17.19 3.29 -7.35
N HIS A 167 18.10 3.54 -6.40
CA HIS A 167 18.44 2.58 -5.36
C HIS A 167 17.46 2.72 -4.21
N ASP A 168 16.70 1.69 -3.91
CA ASP A 168 15.66 1.71 -2.88
C ASP A 168 15.36 0.29 -2.40
N MET A 169 14.48 0.13 -1.41
CA MET A 169 14.20 -1.18 -0.85
C MET A 169 12.76 -1.34 -0.39
N TYR A 170 12.32 -2.60 -0.34
CA TYR A 170 11.20 -3.06 0.49
C TYR A 170 11.71 -3.94 1.63
N LEU A 171 10.96 -3.94 2.72
CA LEU A 171 11.00 -4.98 3.75
C LEU A 171 9.79 -5.87 3.56
N GLU A 172 10.02 -7.16 3.30
CA GLU A 172 8.98 -8.18 3.45
C GLU A 172 8.88 -8.56 4.92
N ILE A 173 7.68 -8.45 5.48
CA ILE A 173 7.38 -8.65 6.89
C ILE A 173 6.31 -9.72 7.03
N SER A 174 6.54 -10.71 7.87
CA SER A 174 5.53 -11.65 8.35
C SER A 174 5.56 -11.69 9.88
N GLY A 175 4.43 -12.01 10.52
CA GLY A 175 4.33 -12.03 11.97
C GLY A 175 3.55 -10.86 12.55
N SER A 176 3.75 -10.60 13.84
CA SER A 176 2.90 -9.71 14.62
C SER A 176 2.85 -8.25 14.10
N ALA A 177 3.93 -7.73 13.52
CA ALA A 177 3.98 -6.36 12.98
C ALA A 177 3.12 -6.16 11.72
N VAL A 178 2.73 -7.22 11.00
CA VAL A 178 1.79 -7.13 9.88
C VAL A 178 0.46 -6.54 10.33
N THR A 179 0.07 -6.76 11.58
CA THR A 179 -1.15 -6.20 12.16
C THR A 179 -1.16 -4.67 12.11
N ASP A 180 -0.01 -4.04 12.37
CA ASP A 180 0.11 -2.59 12.40
C ASP A 180 0.10 -2.00 10.99
N VAL A 181 0.70 -2.69 10.04
CA VAL A 181 0.60 -2.32 8.60
C VAL A 181 -0.84 -2.48 8.11
N HIS A 182 -1.52 -3.57 8.49
CA HIS A 182 -2.95 -3.79 8.22
C HIS A 182 -3.81 -2.67 8.79
N HIS A 183 -3.62 -2.33 10.07
CA HIS A 183 -4.35 -1.24 10.71
C HIS A 183 -4.10 0.10 9.99
N ASN A 184 -2.85 0.40 9.62
CA ASN A 184 -2.52 1.61 8.89
C ASN A 184 -3.23 1.69 7.53
N PHE A 185 -3.29 0.58 6.78
CA PHE A 185 -4.03 0.55 5.52
C PHE A 185 -5.52 0.78 5.74
N VAL A 186 -6.14 0.08 6.69
CA VAL A 186 -7.58 0.23 7.00
C VAL A 186 -7.91 1.67 7.38
N GLN A 187 -7.10 2.29 8.24
CA GLN A 187 -7.32 3.68 8.63
C GLN A 187 -7.24 4.61 7.41
N ARG A 188 -6.23 4.44 6.54
CA ARG A 188 -6.13 5.25 5.34
C ARG A 188 -7.26 5.01 4.36
N TRP A 189 -7.69 3.77 4.18
CA TRP A 189 -8.81 3.43 3.33
C TRP A 189 -10.11 4.07 3.82
N ASN A 190 -10.43 3.89 5.09
CA ASN A 190 -11.68 4.39 5.67
C ASN A 190 -11.74 5.92 5.75
N GLU A 191 -10.57 6.57 5.88
CA GLU A 191 -10.46 8.02 6.00
C GLU A 191 -9.90 8.71 4.76
N ALA A 192 -9.87 8.01 3.61
CA ALA A 192 -9.44 8.61 2.35
C ALA A 192 -10.25 9.87 2.05
N SER A 193 -9.58 10.98 1.76
CA SER A 193 -10.21 12.31 1.63
C SER A 193 -11.23 12.40 0.50
N GLU A 194 -11.11 11.53 -0.49
CA GLU A 194 -11.96 11.48 -1.68
C GLU A 194 -13.07 10.42 -1.57
N ARG A 195 -13.20 9.71 -0.47
CA ARG A 195 -14.14 8.59 -0.33
C ARG A 195 -15.61 8.98 -0.55
N ASP A 196 -15.94 10.24 -0.25
CA ASP A 196 -17.30 10.78 -0.37
C ASP A 196 -17.50 11.53 -1.71
N GLU A 197 -16.45 11.68 -2.52
CA GLU A 197 -16.52 12.30 -3.83
C GLU A 197 -16.96 11.29 -4.90
N ALA A 198 -17.71 11.76 -5.90
CA ALA A 198 -18.24 10.91 -6.95
C ALA A 198 -17.13 10.20 -7.75
N ASP A 199 -16.00 10.89 -7.94
CA ASP A 199 -14.82 10.39 -8.65
C ASP A 199 -13.71 9.87 -7.73
N GLY A 200 -13.95 9.84 -6.41
CA GLY A 200 -12.98 9.44 -5.38
C GLY A 200 -12.88 7.94 -5.16
N ARG A 201 -13.74 7.16 -5.82
CA ARG A 201 -13.82 5.71 -5.63
C ARG A 201 -14.16 5.01 -6.95
N TRP A 202 -13.73 3.78 -7.04
CA TRP A 202 -13.94 2.92 -8.19
C TRP A 202 -14.12 1.46 -7.76
N GLY A 203 -14.93 0.71 -8.52
CA GLY A 203 -15.08 -0.73 -8.35
C GLY A 203 -16.16 -1.15 -7.34
N PRO A 204 -16.46 -2.45 -7.24
CA PRO A 204 -17.70 -2.96 -6.64
C PRO A 204 -17.79 -2.73 -5.11
N ASP A 205 -16.66 -2.70 -4.41
CA ASP A 205 -16.62 -2.54 -2.94
C ASP A 205 -15.86 -1.27 -2.52
N ALA A 206 -15.68 -0.31 -3.43
CA ALA A 206 -14.93 0.90 -3.13
C ALA A 206 -15.66 1.85 -2.18
N ASP A 207 -16.98 1.73 -2.02
CA ASP A 207 -17.81 2.45 -1.08
C ASP A 207 -17.79 1.87 0.34
N ARG A 208 -17.28 0.65 0.51
CA ARG A 208 -17.27 -0.04 1.80
C ARG A 208 -16.04 0.28 2.62
N ASP A 209 -16.27 0.65 3.86
CA ASP A 209 -15.21 0.73 4.85
C ASP A 209 -14.75 -0.67 5.27
N LEU A 210 -13.50 -0.75 5.72
CA LEU A 210 -12.87 -1.98 6.16
C LEU A 210 -12.93 -2.11 7.68
N ALA A 211 -13.09 -3.32 8.17
CA ALA A 211 -12.94 -3.61 9.58
C ALA A 211 -11.47 -3.53 10.00
N PHE A 212 -11.22 -2.89 11.12
CA PHE A 212 -9.89 -2.90 11.75
C PHE A 212 -9.53 -4.30 12.23
N PRO A 213 -8.22 -4.65 12.27
CA PRO A 213 -7.79 -5.92 12.81
C PRO A 213 -8.24 -6.06 14.28
N ASP A 214 -8.83 -7.19 14.62
CA ASP A 214 -9.35 -7.53 15.95
C ASP A 214 -8.37 -8.40 16.77
N ARG A 215 -7.32 -8.91 16.13
CA ARG A 215 -6.28 -9.74 16.72
C ARG A 215 -4.91 -9.45 16.13
N VAL A 216 -3.89 -9.71 16.91
CA VAL A 216 -2.50 -9.64 16.47
C VAL A 216 -2.18 -10.88 15.64
N ALA A 217 -1.54 -10.69 14.49
CA ALA A 217 -1.07 -11.81 13.67
C ALA A 217 -0.09 -12.69 14.43
N ALA A 218 -0.12 -13.98 14.14
CA ALA A 218 0.70 -14.97 14.83
C ALA A 218 2.20 -14.70 14.64
N ALA A 219 2.97 -14.89 15.70
CA ALA A 219 4.43 -14.85 15.62
C ALA A 219 4.96 -15.95 14.68
N CYS A 220 5.95 -15.62 13.86
CA CYS A 220 6.55 -16.58 12.92
C CYS A 220 8.07 -16.48 12.80
N GLY A 221 8.72 -15.68 13.64
CA GLY A 221 10.18 -15.46 13.64
C GLY A 221 10.67 -14.89 14.96
N SER A 222 11.90 -14.40 14.97
CA SER A 222 12.57 -13.88 16.18
C SER A 222 12.87 -12.38 16.12
N THR A 223 12.59 -11.72 14.99
CA THR A 223 12.88 -10.29 14.81
C THR A 223 11.89 -9.43 15.61
N VAL A 224 12.42 -8.39 16.25
CA VAL A 224 11.62 -7.33 16.86
C VAL A 224 11.49 -6.19 15.85
N ALA A 225 10.26 -5.71 15.64
CA ALA A 225 9.96 -4.65 14.69
C ALA A 225 8.97 -3.64 15.26
N GLN A 226 9.05 -2.42 14.81
CA GLN A 226 8.07 -1.37 15.09
C GLN A 226 7.71 -0.65 13.79
N VAL A 227 6.42 -0.56 13.49
CA VAL A 227 5.94 0.26 12.39
C VAL A 227 5.87 1.71 12.85
N GLN A 228 6.46 2.60 12.09
CA GLN A 228 6.36 4.04 12.28
C GLN A 228 5.77 4.69 11.04
N ARG A 229 5.06 5.78 11.23
CA ARG A 229 4.45 6.53 10.14
C ARG A 229 4.45 8.02 10.42
N THR A 230 4.59 8.82 9.38
CA THR A 230 4.38 10.26 9.44
C THR A 230 2.98 10.57 8.92
N ILE A 231 2.17 11.25 9.73
CA ILE A 231 0.82 11.66 9.40
C ILE A 231 0.62 13.08 9.89
N HIS A 232 0.05 13.94 9.05
CA HIS A 232 -0.26 15.32 9.43
C HIS A 232 -1.25 15.35 10.62
N PRO A 233 -1.02 16.21 11.62
CA PRO A 233 -1.94 16.39 12.75
C PRO A 233 -3.35 16.69 12.27
N GLY A 234 -4.34 16.04 12.89
CA GLY A 234 -5.77 16.26 12.55
C GLY A 234 -6.23 15.64 11.23
N ARG A 235 -5.37 14.88 10.54
CA ARG A 235 -5.73 14.24 9.26
C ARG A 235 -6.74 13.11 9.44
N TYR A 236 -6.62 12.33 10.48
CA TYR A 236 -7.54 11.23 10.79
C TYR A 236 -8.33 11.53 12.04
N ALA A 237 -9.64 11.60 11.90
CA ALA A 237 -10.48 12.21 12.94
C ALA A 237 -10.92 11.26 14.04
N ASN A 238 -11.13 9.95 13.84
CA ASN A 238 -12.24 9.48 14.65
C ASN A 238 -12.21 8.09 15.26
N THR A 239 -11.38 7.17 14.94
CA THR A 239 -11.58 5.82 15.49
C THR A 239 -10.40 5.25 16.26
N TYR A 240 -9.24 5.81 16.04
CA TYR A 240 -8.05 5.50 16.82
C TYR A 240 -7.21 6.77 16.94
N PRO A 241 -6.64 7.05 18.09
CA PRO A 241 -5.86 8.26 18.27
C PRO A 241 -4.76 8.31 17.22
N THR A 242 -4.90 9.27 16.33
CA THR A 242 -3.76 9.67 15.49
C THR A 242 -2.70 10.19 16.43
N PRO A 243 -1.43 9.83 16.25
CA PRO A 243 -0.36 10.51 16.95
C PRO A 243 -0.52 12.01 16.77
N GLY A 244 -0.76 12.70 17.86
CA GLY A 244 -0.75 14.16 17.85
C GLY A 244 0.62 14.60 17.40
N GLY A 245 0.73 15.16 16.19
CA GLY A 245 1.92 15.82 15.72
C GLY A 245 3.21 15.04 15.96
N ALA A 246 3.37 13.89 15.34
CA ALA A 246 4.71 13.32 15.29
C ALA A 246 5.60 14.30 14.52
N PRO A 247 6.59 14.91 15.11
CA PRO A 247 7.54 15.71 14.35
C PRO A 247 8.25 14.82 13.32
N PHE A 248 8.56 15.41 12.19
CA PHE A 248 9.41 14.82 11.17
C PHE A 248 10.76 14.42 11.75
#